data_fbe024f73e5de0b0903be73823724aac
#
_entry.id   fbe024f73e5de0b0903be73823724aac
#
_cell.length_a   1.000
_cell.length_b   1.000
_cell.length_c   1.000
_cell.angle_alpha   90.00
_cell.angle_beta   90.00
_cell.angle_gamma   90.00
#
_symmetry.space_group_name_H-M   'P 1'
#
loop_
_entity.id
_entity.type
_entity.pdbx_description
1 polymer ?
#
loop_
_entity_poly.entity_id
_entity_poly.type
_entity_poly.pdbx_seq_one_letter_code
_entity_poly.pdbx_strand_id
1 'polypeptide(L)'
;MAIVVVTGTNTDVGKTIASAAVCQHYSRQGFRVVPVKPVQTGEPKGSGDAQTIEKLTGIVGKCFARFPEPLAPNLSAQRAGMQQLNLEEIVNKIRELDGPQTVVVVEGAGGLLVRLADSFTIADVAAQLDAPLIVVTNMALGSLNAAELTVEAAQRRGLKVLGLIGGSMPKNPDLATSLNVAEMEKMTGIPLWGSIAEGAGQLSKEAFCQLVEDLHLPTMWP
;
A
#
# COMPACT_ATOMS: atom_id res chain seq x y z
N MET A 1 -1.21 -19.09 -2.71
CA MET A 1 -0.50 -17.96 -2.05
C MET A 1 -1.41 -16.76 -2.03
N ALA A 2 -1.64 -16.15 -0.87
CA ALA A 2 -2.45 -14.93 -0.80
C ALA A 2 -1.55 -13.76 -0.35
N ILE A 3 -0.67 -13.33 -1.25
CA ILE A 3 0.19 -12.15 -1.07
C ILE A 3 -0.34 -11.05 -1.99
N VAL A 4 -0.49 -9.84 -1.47
CA VAL A 4 -0.85 -8.66 -2.25
C VAL A 4 0.09 -7.52 -1.91
N VAL A 5 0.45 -6.72 -2.91
CA VAL A 5 1.32 -5.55 -2.72
C VAL A 5 0.49 -4.28 -2.82
N VAL A 6 0.53 -3.46 -1.79
CA VAL A 6 -0.07 -2.12 -1.76
C VAL A 6 1.01 -1.11 -2.14
N THR A 7 0.80 -0.45 -3.27
CA THR A 7 1.66 0.63 -3.75
C THR A 7 0.89 1.93 -3.87
N GLY A 8 1.53 3.01 -4.21
CA GLY A 8 0.87 4.29 -4.41
C GLY A 8 1.28 4.98 -5.70
N THR A 9 0.50 5.97 -6.09
CA THR A 9 0.87 6.88 -7.18
C THR A 9 1.97 7.86 -6.74
N ASN A 10 2.12 8.07 -5.42
CA ASN A 10 3.14 8.94 -4.83
C ASN A 10 3.33 8.65 -3.33
N THR A 11 4.18 9.43 -2.67
CA THR A 11 4.25 9.53 -1.19
C THR A 11 3.01 10.26 -0.68
N ASP A 12 2.59 9.97 0.56
CA ASP A 12 1.48 10.60 1.28
C ASP A 12 0.09 10.50 0.61
N VAL A 13 -0.09 9.53 -0.29
CA VAL A 13 -1.40 9.25 -0.91
C VAL A 13 -2.33 8.38 -0.05
N GLY A 14 -1.93 8.03 1.20
CA GLY A 14 -2.76 7.25 2.13
C GLY A 14 -2.50 5.75 2.12
N LYS A 15 -1.36 5.28 1.59
CA LYS A 15 -1.03 3.83 1.52
C LYS A 15 -1.23 3.10 2.83
N THR A 16 -0.70 3.63 3.93
CA THR A 16 -0.72 2.97 5.24
C THR A 16 -2.14 2.76 5.75
N ILE A 17 -3.01 3.74 5.54
CA ILE A 17 -4.41 3.63 5.92
C ILE A 17 -5.16 2.65 5.01
N ALA A 18 -4.86 2.66 3.71
CA ALA A 18 -5.39 1.68 2.77
C ALA A 18 -4.90 0.26 3.09
N SER A 19 -3.61 0.08 3.44
CA SER A 19 -3.06 -1.19 3.91
C SER A 19 -3.78 -1.67 5.18
N ALA A 20 -4.03 -0.78 6.14
CA ALA A 20 -4.81 -1.10 7.33
C ALA A 20 -6.24 -1.54 6.98
N ALA A 21 -6.90 -0.85 6.03
CA ALA A 21 -8.25 -1.21 5.58
C ALA A 21 -8.29 -2.60 4.92
N VAL A 22 -7.33 -2.90 4.05
CA VAL A 22 -7.17 -4.23 3.43
C VAL A 22 -6.93 -5.30 4.49
N CYS A 23 -6.05 -5.03 5.46
CA CYS A 23 -5.79 -5.95 6.58
C CYS A 23 -7.04 -6.21 7.41
N GLN A 24 -7.78 -5.16 7.77
CA GLN A 24 -9.01 -5.25 8.55
C GLN A 24 -10.09 -6.05 7.81
N HIS A 25 -10.25 -5.80 6.50
CA HIS A 25 -11.22 -6.48 5.66
C HIS A 25 -11.01 -8.00 5.66
N TYR A 26 -9.79 -8.49 5.39
CA TYR A 26 -9.52 -9.93 5.37
C TYR A 26 -9.49 -10.56 6.76
N SER A 27 -9.07 -9.83 7.78
CA SER A 27 -9.15 -10.31 9.17
C SER A 27 -10.60 -10.59 9.59
N ARG A 28 -11.56 -9.76 9.18
CA ARG A 28 -13.00 -9.99 9.43
C ARG A 28 -13.57 -11.20 8.69
N GLN A 29 -12.96 -11.61 7.60
CA GLN A 29 -13.33 -12.84 6.87
C GLN A 29 -12.70 -14.10 7.48
N GLY A 30 -11.99 -13.98 8.61
CA GLY A 30 -11.39 -15.10 9.32
C GLY A 30 -9.99 -15.48 8.84
N PHE A 31 -9.36 -14.68 7.95
CA PHE A 31 -7.97 -14.91 7.56
C PHE A 31 -7.00 -14.46 8.65
N ARG A 32 -5.91 -15.19 8.79
CA ARG A 32 -4.71 -14.66 9.45
C ARG A 32 -4.08 -13.62 8.53
N VAL A 33 -3.99 -12.37 8.97
CA VAL A 33 -3.41 -11.29 8.16
C VAL A 33 -2.04 -10.89 8.71
N VAL A 34 -1.08 -10.73 7.80
CA VAL A 34 0.29 -10.33 8.14
C VAL A 34 0.66 -9.08 7.34
N PRO A 35 0.56 -7.89 7.94
CA PRO A 35 1.07 -6.65 7.33
C PRO A 35 2.60 -6.67 7.30
N VAL A 36 3.18 -6.29 6.16
CA VAL A 36 4.63 -6.23 5.96
C VAL A 36 5.03 -4.89 5.38
N LYS A 37 5.94 -4.21 6.04
CA LYS A 37 6.67 -3.05 5.51
C LYS A 37 8.11 -3.47 5.24
N PRO A 38 8.52 -3.71 3.99
CA PRO A 38 9.90 -4.12 3.68
C PRO A 38 10.94 -3.13 4.19
N VAL A 39 10.62 -1.84 4.11
CA VAL A 39 11.49 -0.78 4.62
C VAL A 39 10.68 0.42 5.11
N GLN A 40 11.06 0.97 6.24
CA GLN A 40 10.59 2.22 6.80
C GLN A 40 11.70 3.27 6.73
N THR A 41 11.38 4.49 6.32
CA THR A 41 12.32 5.62 6.28
C THR A 41 11.77 6.79 7.09
N GLY A 42 12.67 7.56 7.73
CA GLY A 42 12.32 8.81 8.42
C GLY A 42 11.58 8.67 9.74
N GLU A 43 11.36 7.45 10.24
CA GLU A 43 10.60 7.20 11.44
C GLU A 43 11.46 6.56 12.55
N PRO A 44 11.36 7.00 13.81
CA PRO A 44 12.07 6.37 14.90
C PRO A 44 11.58 4.94 15.17
N LYS A 45 12.37 4.18 15.93
CA LYS A 45 11.98 2.83 16.35
C LYS A 45 10.71 2.90 17.22
N GLY A 46 9.73 2.06 16.89
CA GLY A 46 8.43 2.02 17.60
C GLY A 46 7.36 2.91 16.97
N SER A 47 7.65 3.59 15.86
CA SER A 47 6.67 4.31 15.05
C SER A 47 6.76 3.89 13.58
N GLY A 48 5.89 4.42 12.74
CA GLY A 48 5.84 4.18 11.30
C GLY A 48 4.61 3.40 10.86
N ASP A 49 4.66 2.91 9.63
CA ASP A 49 3.47 2.37 8.95
C ASP A 49 2.94 1.09 9.61
N ALA A 50 3.83 0.17 9.99
CA ALA A 50 3.42 -1.06 10.69
C ALA A 50 2.73 -0.78 12.03
N GLN A 51 3.21 0.20 12.80
CA GLN A 51 2.61 0.63 14.06
C GLN A 51 1.26 1.34 13.86
N THR A 52 1.15 2.11 12.78
CA THR A 52 -0.13 2.74 12.41
C THR A 52 -1.18 1.68 12.06
N ILE A 53 -0.82 0.66 11.29
CA ILE A 53 -1.70 -0.47 11.00
C ILE A 53 -2.11 -1.19 12.28
N GLU A 54 -1.16 -1.48 13.17
CA GLU A 54 -1.44 -2.13 14.46
C GLU A 54 -2.39 -1.29 15.32
N LYS A 55 -2.18 0.02 15.42
CA LYS A 55 -3.06 0.95 16.15
C LYS A 55 -4.50 0.89 15.63
N LEU A 56 -4.69 0.90 14.32
CA LEU A 56 -6.01 0.96 13.68
C LEU A 56 -6.74 -0.39 13.67
N THR A 57 -6.00 -1.49 13.61
CA THR A 57 -6.60 -2.83 13.40
C THR A 57 -6.38 -3.79 14.56
N GLY A 58 -5.36 -3.57 15.37
CA GLY A 58 -4.87 -4.53 16.36
C GLY A 58 -4.03 -5.66 15.76
N ILE A 59 -3.72 -5.60 14.46
CA ILE A 59 -2.92 -6.61 13.75
C ILE A 59 -1.46 -6.19 13.76
N VAL A 60 -0.61 -6.98 14.39
CA VAL A 60 0.83 -6.71 14.50
C VAL A 60 1.51 -6.92 13.15
N GLY A 61 2.14 -5.87 12.65
CA GLY A 61 2.88 -5.89 11.39
C GLY A 61 4.37 -6.19 11.56
N LYS A 62 5.04 -6.46 10.44
CA LYS A 62 6.49 -6.66 10.35
C LYS A 62 7.14 -5.54 9.56
N CYS A 63 8.28 -5.04 10.04
CA CYS A 63 9.14 -4.12 9.32
C CYS A 63 10.54 -4.75 9.24
N PHE A 64 11.07 -4.96 8.03
CA PHE A 64 12.32 -5.71 7.85
C PHE A 64 13.57 -4.84 7.98
N ALA A 65 13.48 -3.58 7.53
CA ALA A 65 14.57 -2.62 7.63
C ALA A 65 14.08 -1.21 7.97
N ARG A 66 14.95 -0.39 8.56
CA ARG A 66 14.68 1.01 8.86
C ARG A 66 15.87 1.86 8.51
N PHE A 67 15.63 2.96 7.80
CA PHE A 67 16.63 3.97 7.51
C PHE A 67 16.25 5.32 8.12
N PRO A 68 17.21 6.10 8.60
CA PRO A 68 16.93 7.22 9.50
C PRO A 68 16.30 8.45 8.83
N GLU A 69 16.62 8.71 7.57
CA GLU A 69 16.18 9.93 6.90
C GLU A 69 14.90 9.72 6.09
N PRO A 70 13.97 10.71 6.02
CA PRO A 70 12.72 10.63 5.26
C PRO A 70 12.96 10.84 3.76
N LEU A 71 13.66 9.91 3.16
CA LEU A 71 14.06 9.89 1.75
C LEU A 71 13.62 8.58 1.09
N ALA A 72 13.81 8.48 -0.23
CA ALA A 72 13.74 7.20 -0.90
C ALA A 72 14.69 6.20 -0.22
N PRO A 73 14.29 4.94 0.00
CA PRO A 73 15.05 3.99 0.81
C PRO A 73 16.51 3.84 0.41
N ASN A 74 16.80 3.73 -0.89
CA ASN A 74 18.18 3.65 -1.39
C ASN A 74 19.02 4.87 -0.98
N LEU A 75 18.45 6.08 -1.10
CA LEU A 75 19.16 7.32 -0.75
C LEU A 75 19.34 7.44 0.76
N SER A 76 18.34 7.07 1.57
CA SER A 76 18.43 7.11 3.02
C SER A 76 19.52 6.12 3.52
N ALA A 77 19.55 4.90 2.96
CA ALA A 77 20.61 3.92 3.27
C ALA A 77 22.00 4.44 2.89
N GLN A 78 22.15 4.97 1.67
CA GLN A 78 23.41 5.50 1.17
C GLN A 78 23.95 6.63 2.05
N ARG A 79 23.11 7.61 2.37
CA ARG A 79 23.50 8.75 3.22
C ARG A 79 23.85 8.34 4.66
N ALA A 80 23.16 7.32 5.18
CA ALA A 80 23.43 6.79 6.50
C ALA A 80 24.62 5.81 6.55
N GLY A 81 25.27 5.50 5.43
CA GLY A 81 26.33 4.49 5.34
C GLY A 81 25.83 3.08 5.69
N MET A 82 24.54 2.83 5.54
CA MET A 82 23.92 1.54 5.83
C MET A 82 23.86 0.65 4.57
N GLN A 83 23.87 -0.66 4.79
CA GLN A 83 23.67 -1.61 3.71
C GLN A 83 22.25 -1.45 3.14
N GLN A 84 22.17 -1.37 1.81
CA GLN A 84 20.89 -1.38 1.10
C GLN A 84 20.23 -2.76 1.18
N LEU A 85 18.92 -2.78 0.90
CA LEU A 85 18.14 -4.01 0.86
C LEU A 85 18.62 -4.94 -0.26
N ASN A 86 18.42 -6.23 -0.06
CA ASN A 86 18.59 -7.26 -1.08
C ASN A 86 17.20 -7.79 -1.49
N LEU A 87 16.95 -7.88 -2.80
CA LEU A 87 15.66 -8.31 -3.36
C LEU A 87 15.30 -9.74 -2.95
N GLU A 88 16.24 -10.68 -3.10
CA GLU A 88 15.99 -12.10 -2.78
C GLU A 88 15.69 -12.29 -1.29
N GLU A 89 16.42 -11.61 -0.41
CA GLU A 89 16.18 -11.67 1.04
C GLU A 89 14.78 -11.16 1.40
N ILE A 90 14.33 -10.04 0.80
CA ILE A 90 13.00 -9.49 1.03
C ILE A 90 11.92 -10.45 0.54
N VAL A 91 12.07 -10.98 -0.67
CA VAL A 91 11.12 -11.92 -1.27
C VAL A 91 11.02 -13.19 -0.44
N ASN A 92 12.15 -13.77 0.00
CA ASN A 92 12.17 -14.98 0.82
C ASN A 92 11.52 -14.74 2.18
N LYS A 93 11.83 -13.63 2.87
CA LYS A 93 11.18 -13.26 4.13
C LYS A 93 9.66 -13.08 3.99
N ILE A 94 9.17 -12.57 2.85
CA ILE A 94 7.74 -12.45 2.59
C ILE A 94 7.13 -13.83 2.34
N ARG A 95 7.74 -14.68 1.53
CA ARG A 95 7.28 -16.06 1.26
C ARG A 95 7.17 -16.92 2.52
N GLU A 96 8.08 -16.77 3.47
CA GLU A 96 8.05 -17.47 4.77
C GLU A 96 6.83 -17.11 5.63
N LEU A 97 6.14 -15.99 5.34
CA LEU A 97 4.96 -15.57 6.06
C LEU A 97 3.66 -16.16 5.51
N ASP A 98 3.73 -16.68 4.27
CA ASP A 98 2.58 -17.31 3.62
C ASP A 98 2.22 -18.64 4.29
N GLY A 99 0.95 -19.01 4.20
CA GLY A 99 0.45 -20.25 4.80
C GLY A 99 -1.05 -20.44 4.56
N PRO A 100 -1.60 -21.55 5.05
CA PRO A 100 -3.04 -21.80 4.94
C PRO A 100 -3.85 -20.67 5.59
N GLN A 101 -4.89 -20.21 4.90
CA GLN A 101 -5.76 -19.11 5.38
C GLN A 101 -5.00 -17.83 5.83
N THR A 102 -3.84 -17.60 5.22
CA THR A 102 -3.02 -16.41 5.51
C THR A 102 -3.05 -15.45 4.34
N VAL A 103 -3.25 -14.17 4.62
CA VAL A 103 -3.13 -13.05 3.68
C VAL A 103 -1.94 -12.19 4.09
N VAL A 104 -0.95 -12.06 3.22
CA VAL A 104 0.21 -11.18 3.45
C VAL A 104 -0.01 -9.90 2.66
N VAL A 105 -0.07 -8.77 3.36
CA VAL A 105 -0.26 -7.43 2.78
C VAL A 105 1.07 -6.68 2.84
N VAL A 106 1.71 -6.50 1.69
CA VAL A 106 3.04 -5.89 1.59
C VAL A 106 2.89 -4.43 1.17
N GLU A 107 3.27 -3.50 2.05
CA GLU A 107 3.22 -2.07 1.75
C GLU A 107 4.54 -1.54 1.22
N GLY A 108 4.53 -0.93 0.02
CA GLY A 108 5.67 -0.23 -0.57
C GLY A 108 6.02 1.09 0.12
N ALA A 109 7.11 1.70 -0.30
CA ALA A 109 7.53 3.03 0.09
C ALA A 109 7.40 4.00 -1.10
N GLY A 110 6.66 5.09 -0.94
CA GLY A 110 6.40 6.03 -2.03
C GLY A 110 5.55 5.45 -3.16
N GLY A 111 5.88 5.77 -4.40
CA GLY A 111 5.21 5.26 -5.59
C GLY A 111 5.77 3.91 -6.07
N LEU A 112 5.13 3.33 -7.10
CA LEU A 112 5.45 2.00 -7.67
C LEU A 112 6.93 1.83 -8.02
N LEU A 113 7.57 2.85 -8.55
CA LEU A 113 8.94 2.80 -9.07
C LEU A 113 9.97 3.46 -8.16
N VAL A 114 9.60 3.80 -6.90
CA VAL A 114 10.55 4.28 -5.91
C VAL A 114 11.57 3.18 -5.61
N ARG A 115 12.86 3.55 -5.61
CA ARG A 115 13.96 2.63 -5.37
C ARG A 115 14.01 2.20 -3.91
N LEU A 116 13.73 0.92 -3.65
CA LEU A 116 13.96 0.31 -2.35
C LEU A 116 15.46 0.06 -2.11
N ALA A 117 16.17 -0.26 -3.17
CA ALA A 117 17.61 -0.23 -3.32
C ALA A 117 17.94 0.25 -4.74
N ASP A 118 19.19 0.55 -5.06
CA ASP A 118 19.59 1.04 -6.39
C ASP A 118 19.16 0.11 -7.52
N SER A 119 19.10 -1.19 -7.24
CA SER A 119 18.83 -2.24 -8.23
C SER A 119 17.34 -2.62 -8.36
N PHE A 120 16.45 -2.27 -7.40
CA PHE A 120 15.06 -2.73 -7.45
C PHE A 120 14.06 -1.77 -6.78
N THR A 121 12.79 -1.97 -7.11
CA THR A 121 11.60 -1.25 -6.67
C THR A 121 10.60 -2.21 -6.00
N ILE A 122 9.48 -1.70 -5.49
CA ILE A 122 8.39 -2.56 -5.02
C ILE A 122 7.73 -3.35 -6.16
N ALA A 123 7.79 -2.82 -7.41
CA ALA A 123 7.32 -3.55 -8.58
C ALA A 123 8.11 -4.84 -8.83
N ASP A 124 9.42 -4.81 -8.61
CA ASP A 124 10.28 -5.99 -8.75
C ASP A 124 10.01 -7.03 -7.65
N VAL A 125 9.71 -6.58 -6.43
CA VAL A 125 9.25 -7.45 -5.34
C VAL A 125 7.94 -8.13 -5.70
N ALA A 126 6.96 -7.37 -6.21
CA ALA A 126 5.66 -7.90 -6.66
C ALA A 126 5.83 -8.94 -7.77
N ALA A 127 6.67 -8.66 -8.77
CA ALA A 127 6.97 -9.58 -9.87
C ALA A 127 7.58 -10.89 -9.38
N GLN A 128 8.57 -10.82 -8.50
CA GLN A 128 9.24 -12.00 -7.92
C GLN A 128 8.29 -12.86 -7.06
N LEU A 129 7.29 -12.22 -6.43
CA LEU A 129 6.28 -12.90 -5.62
C LEU A 129 5.10 -13.42 -6.44
N ASP A 130 5.01 -13.06 -7.72
CA ASP A 130 3.79 -13.23 -8.54
C ASP A 130 2.55 -12.64 -7.82
N ALA A 131 2.76 -11.51 -7.15
CA ALA A 131 1.77 -10.88 -6.31
C ALA A 131 1.08 -9.72 -7.05
N PRO A 132 -0.27 -9.67 -7.05
CA PRO A 132 -0.99 -8.57 -7.65
C PRO A 132 -0.85 -7.29 -6.82
N LEU A 133 -1.20 -6.17 -7.44
CA LEU A 133 -1.11 -4.84 -6.86
C LEU A 133 -2.49 -4.28 -6.46
N ILE A 134 -2.52 -3.55 -5.36
CA ILE A 134 -3.52 -2.54 -5.04
C ILE A 134 -2.83 -1.19 -5.16
N VAL A 135 -3.39 -0.28 -5.95
CA VAL A 135 -2.81 1.06 -6.15
C VAL A 135 -3.60 2.08 -5.35
N VAL A 136 -2.92 2.82 -4.49
CA VAL A 136 -3.50 3.91 -3.70
C VAL A 136 -3.16 5.24 -4.37
N THR A 137 -4.18 6.07 -4.59
CA THR A 137 -4.02 7.39 -5.21
C THR A 137 -4.77 8.46 -4.41
N ASN A 138 -4.28 9.70 -4.41
CA ASN A 138 -5.13 10.81 -3.95
C ASN A 138 -6.23 11.06 -5.00
N MET A 139 -7.23 11.86 -4.65
CA MET A 139 -8.36 12.16 -5.54
C MET A 139 -8.35 13.62 -6.04
N ALA A 140 -7.32 14.39 -5.67
CA ALA A 140 -7.18 15.79 -6.06
C ALA A 140 -6.82 15.96 -7.56
N LEU A 141 -6.80 17.20 -8.02
CA LEU A 141 -6.40 17.54 -9.39
C LEU A 141 -5.04 16.91 -9.76
N GLY A 142 -4.99 16.24 -10.91
CA GLY A 142 -3.81 15.51 -11.40
C GLY A 142 -3.78 14.03 -11.02
N SER A 143 -4.69 13.55 -10.17
CA SER A 143 -4.73 12.14 -9.74
C SER A 143 -5.05 11.16 -10.87
N LEU A 144 -5.89 11.53 -11.84
CA LEU A 144 -6.20 10.71 -13.00
C LEU A 144 -4.92 10.36 -13.78
N ASN A 145 -4.13 11.39 -14.13
CA ASN A 145 -2.85 11.20 -14.82
C ASN A 145 -1.89 10.33 -14.00
N ALA A 146 -1.76 10.58 -12.69
CA ALA A 146 -0.85 9.82 -11.83
C ALA A 146 -1.28 8.36 -11.68
N ALA A 147 -2.58 8.09 -11.58
CA ALA A 147 -3.12 6.74 -11.52
C ALA A 147 -2.93 5.99 -12.83
N GLU A 148 -3.27 6.59 -13.96
CA GLU A 148 -3.11 6.00 -15.31
C GLU A 148 -1.64 5.66 -15.57
N LEU A 149 -0.70 6.58 -15.35
CA LEU A 149 0.74 6.33 -15.48
C LEU A 149 1.23 5.19 -14.58
N THR A 150 0.71 5.10 -13.35
CA THR A 150 1.10 4.04 -12.42
C THR A 150 0.57 2.67 -12.87
N VAL A 151 -0.69 2.62 -13.31
CA VAL A 151 -1.33 1.40 -13.84
C VAL A 151 -0.61 0.94 -15.11
N GLU A 152 -0.35 1.85 -16.05
CA GLU A 152 0.38 1.54 -17.29
C GLU A 152 1.79 1.01 -16.96
N ALA A 153 2.51 1.65 -16.05
CA ALA A 153 3.83 1.19 -15.61
C ALA A 153 3.82 -0.20 -14.97
N ALA A 154 2.76 -0.54 -14.23
CA ALA A 154 2.55 -1.88 -13.67
C ALA A 154 2.27 -2.92 -14.77
N GLN A 155 1.31 -2.63 -15.65
CA GLN A 155 0.90 -3.51 -16.75
C GLN A 155 2.04 -3.80 -17.72
N ARG A 156 2.86 -2.81 -18.07
CA ARG A 156 4.06 -2.98 -18.92
C ARG A 156 5.11 -3.89 -18.28
N ARG A 157 5.07 -4.10 -16.97
CA ARG A 157 5.91 -5.05 -16.21
C ARG A 157 5.25 -6.40 -16.00
N GLY A 158 4.09 -6.63 -16.61
CA GLY A 158 3.33 -7.87 -16.45
C GLY A 158 2.63 -7.99 -15.09
N LEU A 159 2.54 -6.90 -14.31
CA LEU A 159 1.91 -6.93 -13.00
C LEU A 159 0.38 -6.75 -13.12
N LYS A 160 -0.37 -7.58 -12.41
CA LYS A 160 -1.82 -7.46 -12.31
C LYS A 160 -2.18 -6.39 -11.28
N VAL A 161 -2.99 -5.41 -11.69
CA VAL A 161 -3.59 -4.44 -10.76
C VAL A 161 -5.01 -4.89 -10.48
N LEU A 162 -5.32 -5.16 -9.21
CA LEU A 162 -6.64 -5.66 -8.79
C LEU A 162 -7.67 -4.54 -8.66
N GLY A 163 -7.24 -3.40 -8.13
CA GLY A 163 -8.12 -2.28 -7.87
C GLY A 163 -7.35 -1.04 -7.40
N LEU A 164 -8.08 0.06 -7.38
CA LEU A 164 -7.63 1.34 -6.87
C LEU A 164 -8.34 1.65 -5.55
N ILE A 165 -7.64 2.33 -4.64
CA ILE A 165 -8.22 2.91 -3.44
C ILE A 165 -7.89 4.41 -3.43
N GLY A 166 -8.92 5.25 -3.33
CA GLY A 166 -8.75 6.69 -3.11
C GLY A 166 -8.31 6.92 -1.67
N GLY A 167 -7.16 7.55 -1.46
CA GLY A 167 -6.71 7.94 -0.13
C GLY A 167 -7.07 9.39 0.18
N SER A 168 -7.31 9.66 1.46
CA SER A 168 -7.48 11.02 2.01
C SER A 168 -8.58 11.86 1.33
N MET A 169 -9.78 11.29 1.20
CA MET A 169 -10.93 11.99 0.64
C MET A 169 -11.39 13.10 1.59
N PRO A 170 -11.40 14.37 1.18
CA PRO A 170 -11.86 15.46 2.01
C PRO A 170 -13.37 15.38 2.26
N LYS A 171 -13.84 15.85 3.42
CA LYS A 171 -15.26 15.88 3.79
C LYS A 171 -16.12 16.67 2.78
N ASN A 172 -15.55 17.74 2.22
CA ASN A 172 -16.18 18.59 1.21
C ASN A 172 -15.27 18.59 -0.02
N PRO A 173 -15.41 17.58 -0.91
CA PRO A 173 -14.59 17.51 -2.11
C PRO A 173 -14.91 18.69 -3.05
N ASP A 174 -13.86 19.24 -3.64
CA ASP A 174 -14.00 20.22 -4.71
C ASP A 174 -14.48 19.57 -6.01
N LEU A 175 -14.73 20.40 -7.03
CA LEU A 175 -15.21 19.90 -8.32
C LEU A 175 -14.24 18.90 -8.95
N ALA A 176 -12.93 19.17 -8.90
CA ALA A 176 -11.93 18.30 -9.49
C ALA A 176 -11.90 16.93 -8.79
N THR A 177 -11.91 16.91 -7.45
CA THR A 177 -11.95 15.69 -6.65
C THR A 177 -13.21 14.86 -6.94
N SER A 178 -14.38 15.52 -7.02
CA SER A 178 -15.65 14.85 -7.30
C SER A 178 -15.68 14.22 -8.69
N LEU A 179 -15.19 14.93 -9.70
CA LEU A 179 -15.09 14.41 -11.06
C LEU A 179 -14.05 13.30 -11.20
N ASN A 180 -12.91 13.42 -10.51
CA ASN A 180 -11.87 12.40 -10.54
C ASN A 180 -12.36 11.05 -9.97
N VAL A 181 -13.20 11.05 -8.94
CA VAL A 181 -13.84 9.82 -8.44
C VAL A 181 -14.65 9.13 -9.54
N ALA A 182 -15.48 9.90 -10.25
CA ALA A 182 -16.36 9.37 -11.31
C ALA A 182 -15.58 8.87 -12.56
N GLU A 183 -14.43 9.46 -12.83
CA GLU A 183 -13.65 9.17 -14.05
C GLU A 183 -12.52 8.17 -13.82
N MET A 184 -12.09 7.92 -12.57
CA MET A 184 -10.91 7.12 -12.23
C MET A 184 -10.91 5.74 -12.89
N GLU A 185 -12.01 5.00 -12.77
CA GLU A 185 -12.15 3.67 -13.36
C GLU A 185 -12.15 3.71 -14.89
N LYS A 186 -12.81 4.69 -15.50
CA LYS A 186 -12.86 4.84 -16.94
C LYS A 186 -11.49 5.13 -17.54
N MET A 187 -10.70 5.97 -16.87
CA MET A 187 -9.37 6.37 -17.36
C MET A 187 -8.33 5.27 -17.16
N THR A 188 -8.41 4.53 -16.06
CA THR A 188 -7.39 3.50 -15.75
C THR A 188 -7.77 2.10 -16.22
N GLY A 189 -9.06 1.83 -16.49
CA GLY A 189 -9.59 0.50 -16.74
C GLY A 189 -9.55 -0.43 -15.53
N ILE A 190 -9.30 0.13 -14.34
CA ILE A 190 -9.17 -0.61 -13.07
C ILE A 190 -10.25 -0.15 -12.10
N PRO A 191 -10.98 -1.07 -11.43
CA PRO A 191 -12.07 -0.70 -10.54
C PRO A 191 -11.57 0.17 -9.36
N LEU A 192 -12.29 1.24 -9.06
CA LEU A 192 -12.11 2.04 -7.85
C LEU A 192 -12.96 1.43 -6.73
N TRP A 193 -12.33 0.85 -5.73
CA TRP A 193 -13.01 0.17 -4.61
C TRP A 193 -13.56 1.12 -3.53
N GLY A 194 -13.45 2.39 -3.76
CA GLY A 194 -13.90 3.43 -2.85
C GLY A 194 -12.76 4.35 -2.40
N SER A 195 -13.08 5.27 -1.49
CA SER A 195 -12.13 6.25 -0.98
C SER A 195 -12.16 6.30 0.54
N ILE A 196 -11.00 6.50 1.14
CA ILE A 196 -10.82 6.60 2.58
C ILE A 196 -10.91 8.08 2.98
N ALA A 197 -11.74 8.38 3.98
CA ALA A 197 -11.90 9.74 4.47
C ALA A 197 -10.61 10.32 5.03
N GLU A 198 -10.38 11.61 4.81
CA GLU A 198 -9.30 12.36 5.45
C GLU A 198 -9.40 12.25 6.98
N GLY A 199 -8.26 12.12 7.66
CA GLY A 199 -8.22 11.95 9.11
C GLY A 199 -8.48 10.52 9.60
N ALA A 200 -8.75 9.54 8.73
CA ALA A 200 -9.04 8.16 9.12
C ALA A 200 -7.93 7.51 9.98
N GLY A 201 -6.67 7.96 9.86
CA GLY A 201 -5.55 7.50 10.69
C GLY A 201 -5.65 7.90 12.18
N GLN A 202 -6.58 8.77 12.55
CA GLN A 202 -6.84 9.21 13.92
C GLN A 202 -8.05 8.49 14.56
N LEU A 203 -8.74 7.65 13.82
CA LEU A 203 -9.90 6.93 14.31
C LEU A 203 -9.54 5.90 15.39
N SER A 204 -10.52 5.57 16.25
CA SER A 204 -10.44 4.38 17.09
C SER A 204 -10.53 3.12 16.22
N LYS A 205 -10.10 2.00 16.76
CA LYS A 205 -10.18 0.71 16.06
C LYS A 205 -11.62 0.37 15.62
N GLU A 206 -12.60 0.64 16.47
CA GLU A 206 -14.02 0.38 16.20
C GLU A 206 -14.53 1.28 15.06
N ALA A 207 -14.23 2.57 15.11
CA ALA A 207 -14.62 3.53 14.07
C ALA A 207 -13.92 3.23 12.73
N PHE A 208 -12.65 2.82 12.78
CA PHE A 208 -11.92 2.40 11.57
C PHE A 208 -12.51 1.12 10.97
N CYS A 209 -12.91 0.16 11.81
CA CYS A 209 -13.58 -1.06 11.36
C CYS A 209 -14.89 -0.78 10.62
N GLN A 210 -15.67 0.20 11.07
CA GLN A 210 -16.89 0.64 10.38
C GLN A 210 -16.59 1.31 9.04
N LEU A 211 -15.58 2.18 8.99
CA LEU A 211 -15.16 2.84 7.74
C LEU A 211 -14.78 1.83 6.65
N VAL A 212 -14.15 0.72 7.01
CA VAL A 212 -13.74 -0.32 6.05
C VAL A 212 -14.94 -0.98 5.35
N GLU A 213 -16.13 -0.98 5.95
CA GLU A 213 -17.35 -1.52 5.34
C GLU A 213 -17.82 -0.74 4.11
N ASP A 214 -17.44 0.54 4.01
CA ASP A 214 -17.77 1.39 2.87
C ASP A 214 -16.87 1.13 1.64
N LEU A 215 -15.80 0.33 1.80
CA LEU A 215 -14.92 -0.06 0.70
C LEU A 215 -15.40 -1.36 0.05
N HIS A 216 -15.52 -1.35 -1.26
CA HIS A 216 -15.93 -2.50 -2.07
C HIS A 216 -14.77 -3.47 -2.36
N LEU A 217 -14.03 -3.85 -1.31
CA LEU A 217 -12.90 -4.77 -1.43
C LEU A 217 -13.40 -6.18 -1.80
N PRO A 218 -12.70 -6.91 -2.70
CA PRO A 218 -13.10 -8.24 -3.08
C PRO A 218 -12.97 -9.22 -1.91
N THR A 219 -13.84 -10.23 -1.87
CA THR A 219 -13.78 -11.30 -0.85
C THR A 219 -12.47 -12.05 -0.89
N MET A 220 -11.95 -12.31 -2.09
CA MET A 220 -10.60 -12.83 -2.38
C MET A 220 -10.23 -12.41 -3.81
N TRP A 221 -8.92 -12.30 -4.09
CA TRP A 221 -8.43 -12.20 -5.46
C TRP A 221 -8.15 -13.60 -6.01
N PRO A 222 -8.48 -13.84 -7.28
CA PRO A 222 -8.23 -15.12 -7.94
C PRO A 222 -6.74 -15.37 -8.18
#